data_96330b9355d6a8af0aba6cf1b8ec6d81
#
_entry.id   96330b9355d6a8af0aba6cf1b8ec6d81
#
_cell.length_a   1.000
_cell.length_b   1.000
_cell.length_c   1.000
_cell.angle_alpha   90.00
_cell.angle_beta   90.00
_cell.angle_gamma   90.00
#
_symmetry.space_group_name_H-M   'P 1'
#
loop_
_entity.id
_entity.type
_entity.pdbx_description
1 polymer ?
#
loop_
_entity_poly.entity_id
_entity_poly.type
_entity_poly.pdbx_seq_one_letter_code
_entity_poly.pdbx_strand_id
1 'polypeptide(L)'
;MNLIDFIIVLILSAAIWLTAFAVKKGSIWKYVFGAAFTVYLMCAASITVFPIQFSPTIRAIFAEEGWKITDCIVLVPFKDGITADDIRNAAMTVPFGVLITLIRKKTTWKNALAAGAAFGTATELLQLAIAAIQGFSFRYIDTADIICNLAGTMLGWMLTALLIRFLQKSKPANVGEKSLYAYISEKCVKQ
;
A
#
# COMPACT_ATOMS: atom_id res chain seq x y z
N MET A 1 -8.09 -10.80 -10.04
CA MET A 1 -9.32 -10.68 -9.24
C MET A 1 -10.43 -10.25 -10.18
N ASN A 2 -11.51 -10.98 -10.28
CA ASN A 2 -12.65 -10.56 -11.11
C ASN A 2 -13.50 -9.53 -10.33
N LEU A 3 -14.45 -8.88 -11.01
CA LEU A 3 -15.30 -7.86 -10.42
C LEU A 3 -16.10 -8.37 -9.22
N ILE A 4 -16.54 -9.63 -9.27
CA ILE A 4 -17.33 -10.26 -8.21
C ILE A 4 -16.49 -10.43 -6.94
N ASP A 5 -15.26 -10.96 -7.08
CA ASP A 5 -14.35 -11.13 -5.94
C ASP A 5 -14.02 -9.78 -5.29
N PHE A 6 -13.82 -8.74 -6.12
CA PHE A 6 -13.58 -7.38 -5.64
C PHE A 6 -14.76 -6.86 -4.81
N ILE A 7 -15.98 -7.02 -5.32
CA ILE A 7 -17.22 -6.59 -4.63
C ILE A 7 -17.39 -7.37 -3.31
N ILE A 8 -17.17 -8.68 -3.29
CA ILE A 8 -17.28 -9.50 -2.08
C ILE A 8 -16.33 -9.01 -0.99
N VAL A 9 -15.05 -8.81 -1.34
CA VAL A 9 -14.05 -8.35 -0.36
C VAL A 9 -14.37 -6.92 0.10
N LEU A 10 -14.89 -6.06 -0.78
CA LEU A 10 -15.33 -4.72 -0.43
C LEU A 10 -16.48 -4.76 0.60
N ILE A 11 -17.50 -5.59 0.38
CA ILE A 11 -18.63 -5.76 1.30
C ILE A 11 -18.16 -6.31 2.65
N LEU A 12 -17.31 -7.34 2.65
CA LEU A 12 -16.78 -7.93 3.88
C LEU A 12 -15.93 -6.91 4.66
N SER A 13 -15.10 -6.14 3.99
CA SER A 13 -14.31 -5.10 4.65
C SER A 13 -15.19 -3.99 5.21
N ALA A 14 -16.21 -3.55 4.48
CA ALA A 14 -17.18 -2.58 4.99
C ALA A 14 -17.91 -3.09 6.23
N ALA A 15 -18.35 -4.35 6.23
CA ALA A 15 -19.00 -4.99 7.39
C ALA A 15 -18.08 -5.03 8.62
N ILE A 16 -16.79 -5.37 8.44
CA ILE A 16 -15.79 -5.36 9.52
C ILE A 16 -15.62 -3.95 10.10
N TRP A 17 -15.53 -2.93 9.26
CA TRP A 17 -15.36 -1.55 9.74
C TRP A 17 -16.61 -1.00 10.40
N LEU A 18 -17.82 -1.34 9.91
CA LEU A 18 -19.08 -0.97 10.51
C LEU A 18 -19.26 -1.64 11.88
N THR A 19 -18.96 -2.92 12.01
CA THR A 19 -19.00 -3.63 13.31
C THR A 19 -17.97 -3.08 14.28
N ALA A 20 -16.75 -2.78 13.82
CA ALA A 20 -15.73 -2.15 14.65
C ALA A 20 -16.15 -0.74 15.12
N PHE A 21 -16.86 0.02 14.30
CA PHE A 21 -17.43 1.31 14.68
C PHE A 21 -18.54 1.17 15.73
N ALA A 22 -19.45 0.22 15.56
CA ALA A 22 -20.55 -0.02 16.48
C ALA A 22 -20.07 -0.45 17.88
N VAL A 23 -18.98 -1.23 17.95
CA VAL A 23 -18.45 -1.77 19.21
C VAL A 23 -17.47 -0.82 19.90
N LYS A 24 -16.65 -0.10 19.16
CA LYS A 24 -15.59 0.78 19.71
C LYS A 24 -15.97 2.24 19.55
N LYS A 25 -16.32 2.91 20.65
CA LYS A 25 -16.50 4.36 20.66
C LYS A 25 -15.20 5.06 20.22
N GLY A 26 -15.22 5.72 19.05
CA GLY A 26 -14.07 6.42 18.49
C GLY A 26 -14.51 7.48 17.49
N SER A 27 -13.56 8.29 16.99
CA SER A 27 -13.87 9.23 15.93
C SER A 27 -14.29 8.52 14.65
N ILE A 28 -15.39 8.93 14.03
CA ILE A 28 -15.86 8.39 12.74
C ILE A 28 -14.76 8.44 11.67
N TRP A 29 -13.93 9.47 11.69
CA TRP A 29 -12.84 9.66 10.72
C TRP A 29 -11.79 8.55 10.77
N LYS A 30 -11.55 7.97 11.94
CA LYS A 30 -10.67 6.81 12.06
C LYS A 30 -11.20 5.62 11.24
N TYR A 31 -12.50 5.41 11.24
CA TYR A 31 -13.13 4.31 10.50
C TYR A 31 -13.21 4.61 9.01
N VAL A 32 -13.49 5.87 8.66
CA VAL A 32 -13.47 6.32 7.25
C VAL A 32 -12.09 6.10 6.63
N PHE A 33 -11.01 6.57 7.30
CA PHE A 33 -9.65 6.34 6.81
C PHE A 33 -9.23 4.87 6.87
N GLY A 34 -9.73 4.11 7.85
CA GLY A 34 -9.50 2.68 7.92
C GLY A 34 -10.14 1.92 6.74
N ALA A 35 -11.38 2.25 6.42
CA ALA A 35 -12.07 1.69 5.25
C ALA A 35 -11.37 2.08 3.95
N ALA A 36 -11.01 3.36 3.79
CA ALA A 36 -10.23 3.82 2.64
C ALA A 36 -8.89 3.09 2.50
N PHE A 37 -8.22 2.80 3.62
CA PHE A 37 -6.98 2.02 3.62
C PHE A 37 -7.19 0.58 3.16
N THR A 38 -8.29 -0.05 3.57
CA THR A 38 -8.62 -1.41 3.13
C THR A 38 -8.90 -1.44 1.62
N VAL A 39 -9.70 -0.49 1.11
CA VAL A 39 -9.96 -0.36 -0.33
C VAL A 39 -8.65 -0.13 -1.09
N TYR A 40 -7.79 0.76 -0.58
CA TYR A 40 -6.47 0.99 -1.15
C TYR A 40 -5.64 -0.31 -1.24
N LEU A 41 -5.56 -1.09 -0.15
CA LEU A 41 -4.80 -2.35 -0.16
C LEU A 41 -5.36 -3.36 -1.18
N MET A 42 -6.67 -3.40 -1.36
CA MET A 42 -7.30 -4.23 -2.39
C MET A 42 -6.92 -3.77 -3.81
N CYS A 43 -6.95 -2.46 -4.07
CA CYS A 43 -6.52 -1.90 -5.34
C CYS A 43 -5.03 -2.17 -5.59
N ALA A 44 -4.18 -1.95 -4.60
CA ALA A 44 -2.75 -2.24 -4.70
C ALA A 44 -2.51 -3.73 -5.00
N ALA A 45 -3.15 -4.65 -4.26
CA ALA A 45 -3.04 -6.09 -4.52
C ALA A 45 -3.55 -6.46 -5.93
N SER A 46 -4.62 -5.84 -6.42
CA SER A 46 -5.13 -6.10 -7.77
C SER A 46 -4.16 -5.72 -8.87
N ILE A 47 -3.32 -4.73 -8.65
CA ILE A 47 -2.30 -4.26 -9.59
C ILE A 47 -1.00 -5.06 -9.46
N THR A 48 -0.58 -5.37 -8.22
CA THR A 48 0.74 -5.94 -7.95
C THR A 48 0.75 -7.47 -7.93
N VAL A 49 -0.35 -8.11 -7.51
CA VAL A 49 -0.43 -9.55 -7.25
C VAL A 49 -1.26 -10.28 -8.30
N PHE A 50 -2.37 -9.69 -8.72
CA PHE A 50 -3.28 -10.32 -9.68
C PHE A 50 -2.97 -9.95 -11.14
N PRO A 51 -3.34 -10.81 -12.12
CA PRO A 51 -4.00 -12.11 -11.97
C PRO A 51 -3.04 -13.22 -11.54
N ILE A 52 -3.48 -14.11 -10.64
CA ILE A 52 -2.80 -15.36 -10.36
C ILE A 52 -3.30 -16.39 -11.37
N GLN A 53 -2.40 -16.98 -12.14
CA GLN A 53 -2.74 -17.87 -13.24
C GLN A 53 -2.21 -19.29 -13.00
N PHE A 54 -3.10 -20.27 -12.96
CA PHE A 54 -2.73 -21.69 -12.91
C PHE A 54 -3.00 -22.32 -14.27
N SER A 55 -2.07 -22.16 -15.21
CA SER A 55 -2.18 -22.70 -16.57
C SER A 55 -1.11 -23.77 -16.81
N PRO A 56 -1.49 -25.05 -16.92
CA PRO A 56 -0.54 -26.12 -17.26
C PRO A 56 0.17 -25.86 -18.59
N THR A 57 -0.53 -25.29 -19.57
CA THR A 57 0.03 -24.96 -20.89
C THR A 57 1.12 -23.91 -20.80
N ILE A 58 0.87 -22.79 -20.09
CA ILE A 58 1.87 -21.72 -19.92
C ILE A 58 3.07 -22.28 -19.15
N ARG A 59 2.83 -23.05 -18.10
CA ARG A 59 3.90 -23.68 -17.33
C ARG A 59 4.77 -24.63 -18.19
N ALA A 60 4.16 -25.39 -19.10
CA ALA A 60 4.89 -26.26 -20.01
C ALA A 60 5.78 -25.44 -20.97
N ILE A 61 5.27 -24.35 -21.53
CA ILE A 61 6.05 -23.45 -22.41
C ILE A 61 7.28 -22.89 -21.68
N PHE A 62 7.09 -22.35 -20.47
CA PHE A 62 8.21 -21.82 -19.68
C PHE A 62 9.23 -22.92 -19.30
N ALA A 63 8.75 -24.16 -19.04
CA ALA A 63 9.62 -25.29 -18.74
C ALA A 63 10.43 -25.73 -19.98
N GLU A 64 9.82 -25.73 -21.18
CA GLU A 64 10.50 -26.03 -22.45
C GLU A 64 11.56 -24.99 -22.79
N GLU A 65 11.33 -23.72 -22.44
CA GLU A 65 12.30 -22.61 -22.58
C GLU A 65 13.41 -22.67 -21.51
N GLY A 66 13.34 -23.63 -20.56
CA GLY A 66 14.34 -23.78 -19.51
C GLY A 66 14.26 -22.72 -18.40
N TRP A 67 13.12 -22.04 -18.26
CA TRP A 67 12.91 -20.99 -17.25
C TRP A 67 13.17 -21.49 -15.82
N LYS A 68 13.84 -20.65 -15.05
CA LYS A 68 14.10 -20.87 -13.63
C LYS A 68 13.58 -19.68 -12.82
N ILE A 69 13.19 -19.92 -11.58
CA ILE A 69 12.72 -18.85 -10.68
C ILE A 69 13.76 -17.73 -10.48
N THR A 70 15.04 -18.03 -10.63
CA THR A 70 16.13 -17.05 -10.59
C THR A 70 16.07 -16.03 -11.72
N ASP A 71 15.44 -16.38 -12.84
CA ASP A 71 15.41 -15.55 -14.04
C ASP A 71 14.47 -14.34 -13.87
N CYS A 72 13.54 -14.43 -12.91
CA CYS A 72 12.66 -13.30 -12.56
C CYS A 72 13.17 -12.46 -11.38
N ILE A 73 14.38 -12.74 -10.83
CA ILE A 73 14.91 -11.99 -9.67
C ILE A 73 15.94 -10.97 -10.11
N VAL A 74 15.68 -9.70 -9.86
CA VAL A 74 16.58 -8.56 -10.15
C VAL A 74 17.09 -7.98 -8.83
N LEU A 75 18.35 -8.26 -8.51
CA LEU A 75 18.98 -7.83 -7.25
C LEU A 75 19.69 -6.47 -7.34
N VAL A 76 20.06 -6.03 -8.56
CA VAL A 76 20.73 -4.74 -8.76
C VAL A 76 19.68 -3.70 -9.11
N PRO A 77 19.31 -2.81 -8.16
CA PRO A 77 18.26 -1.83 -8.44
C PRO A 77 18.71 -0.84 -9.52
N PHE A 78 17.78 -0.43 -10.37
CA PHE A 78 17.99 0.59 -11.42
C PHE A 78 19.14 0.30 -12.40
N LYS A 79 19.51 -0.96 -12.61
CA LYS A 79 20.61 -1.33 -13.52
C LYS A 79 20.41 -0.81 -14.96
N ASP A 80 19.17 -0.73 -15.41
CA ASP A 80 18.74 -0.25 -16.72
C ASP A 80 18.19 1.21 -16.68
N GLY A 81 18.47 1.94 -15.57
CA GLY A 81 17.92 3.26 -15.31
C GLY A 81 16.55 3.21 -14.61
N ILE A 82 15.96 4.39 -14.43
CA ILE A 82 14.63 4.51 -13.84
C ILE A 82 13.58 4.24 -14.93
N THR A 83 12.72 3.27 -14.68
CA THR A 83 11.67 2.82 -15.59
C THR A 83 10.31 3.46 -15.26
N ALA A 84 9.33 3.28 -16.15
CA ALA A 84 7.96 3.69 -15.90
C ALA A 84 7.32 2.88 -14.73
N ASP A 85 7.75 1.63 -14.54
CA ASP A 85 7.26 0.78 -13.46
C ASP A 85 7.78 1.24 -12.10
N ASP A 86 9.03 1.70 -12.01
CA ASP A 86 9.58 2.33 -10.81
C ASP A 86 8.74 3.54 -10.36
N ILE A 87 8.39 4.40 -11.33
CA ILE A 87 7.56 5.58 -11.07
C ILE A 87 6.15 5.18 -10.63
N ARG A 88 5.57 4.14 -11.24
CA ARG A 88 4.25 3.61 -10.86
C ARG A 88 4.26 3.05 -9.44
N ASN A 89 5.29 2.30 -9.05
CA ASN A 89 5.45 1.75 -7.71
C ASN A 89 5.58 2.85 -6.66
N ALA A 90 6.39 3.89 -6.94
CA ALA A 90 6.46 5.04 -6.08
C ALA A 90 5.11 5.77 -5.97
N ALA A 91 4.46 6.06 -7.10
CA ALA A 91 3.17 6.76 -7.12
C ALA A 91 2.07 5.96 -6.39
N MET A 92 2.04 4.64 -6.57
CA MET A 92 1.07 3.74 -5.92
C MET A 92 1.18 3.80 -4.40
N THR A 93 2.38 3.95 -3.84
CA THR A 93 2.59 3.94 -2.38
C THR A 93 2.49 5.30 -1.71
N VAL A 94 2.34 6.40 -2.45
CA VAL A 94 2.00 7.71 -1.87
C VAL A 94 0.71 7.65 -1.04
N PRO A 95 -0.43 7.13 -1.54
CA PRO A 95 -1.64 6.95 -0.74
C PRO A 95 -1.44 6.08 0.50
N PHE A 96 -0.57 5.06 0.45
CA PHE A 96 -0.22 4.25 1.61
C PHE A 96 0.38 5.10 2.73
N GLY A 97 1.36 5.95 2.39
CA GLY A 97 1.99 6.87 3.33
C GLY A 97 1.02 7.88 3.93
N VAL A 98 0.10 8.41 3.13
CA VAL A 98 -0.97 9.31 3.58
C VAL A 98 -1.89 8.60 4.56
N LEU A 99 -2.45 7.47 4.16
CA LEU A 99 -3.48 6.76 4.93
C LEU A 99 -2.95 6.20 6.25
N ILE A 100 -1.75 5.59 6.25
CA ILE A 100 -1.15 5.09 7.49
C ILE A 100 -0.86 6.22 8.49
N THR A 101 -0.52 7.42 8.00
CA THR A 101 -0.31 8.60 8.84
C THR A 101 -1.62 9.12 9.43
N LEU A 102 -2.70 9.14 8.65
CA LEU A 102 -4.01 9.58 9.10
C LEU A 102 -4.70 8.60 10.06
N ILE A 103 -4.42 7.31 9.96
CA ILE A 103 -4.99 6.30 10.86
C ILE A 103 -4.28 6.31 12.21
N ARG A 104 -2.96 6.45 12.24
CA ARG A 104 -2.17 6.44 13.48
C ARG A 104 -2.30 7.77 14.25
N LYS A 105 -2.34 7.69 15.59
CA LYS A 105 -2.32 8.89 16.45
C LYS A 105 -0.96 9.61 16.42
N LYS A 106 0.13 8.84 16.32
CA LYS A 106 1.51 9.34 16.29
C LYS A 106 2.26 8.64 15.17
N THR A 107 2.89 9.39 14.30
CA THR A 107 3.73 8.86 13.23
C THR A 107 5.04 9.61 13.17
N THR A 108 6.14 8.88 13.11
CA THR A 108 7.49 9.42 12.90
C THR A 108 7.97 9.04 11.52
N TRP A 109 8.98 9.74 11.00
CA TRP A 109 9.61 9.38 9.74
C TRP A 109 10.16 7.94 9.76
N LYS A 110 10.71 7.48 10.90
CA LYS A 110 11.20 6.10 11.09
C LYS A 110 10.08 5.08 10.92
N ASN A 111 8.89 5.38 11.47
CA ASN A 111 7.73 4.50 11.33
C ASN A 111 7.21 4.46 9.89
N ALA A 112 7.25 5.58 9.18
CA ALA A 112 6.87 5.65 7.78
C ALA A 112 7.88 4.88 6.89
N LEU A 113 9.17 5.06 7.16
CA LEU A 113 10.26 4.33 6.50
C LEU A 113 10.08 2.81 6.68
N ALA A 114 9.92 2.37 7.93
CA ALA A 114 9.73 0.96 8.24
C ALA A 114 8.46 0.38 7.60
N ALA A 115 7.37 1.16 7.56
CA ALA A 115 6.14 0.73 6.93
C ALA A 115 6.28 0.61 5.40
N GLY A 116 6.95 1.56 4.76
CA GLY A 116 7.22 1.52 3.31
C GLY A 116 8.13 0.35 2.92
N ALA A 117 9.21 0.14 3.69
CA ALA A 117 10.10 -1.00 3.50
C ALA A 117 9.36 -2.33 3.69
N ALA A 118 8.56 -2.45 4.74
CA ALA A 118 7.76 -3.65 5.00
C ALA A 118 6.73 -3.91 3.90
N PHE A 119 6.04 -2.87 3.41
CA PHE A 119 5.08 -2.99 2.33
C PHE A 119 5.76 -3.46 1.04
N GLY A 120 6.83 -2.79 0.60
CA GLY A 120 7.58 -3.17 -0.60
C GLY A 120 8.14 -4.59 -0.51
N THR A 121 8.81 -4.92 0.60
CA THR A 121 9.34 -6.28 0.81
C THR A 121 8.23 -7.34 0.80
N ALA A 122 7.09 -7.07 1.46
CA ALA A 122 5.97 -8.02 1.50
C ALA A 122 5.38 -8.24 0.09
N THR A 123 5.29 -7.19 -0.73
CA THR A 123 4.82 -7.30 -2.11
C THR A 123 5.75 -8.18 -2.95
N GLU A 124 7.06 -7.94 -2.90
CA GLU A 124 8.06 -8.73 -3.64
C GLU A 124 8.09 -10.20 -3.19
N LEU A 125 8.05 -10.44 -1.88
CA LEU A 125 8.00 -11.81 -1.34
C LEU A 125 6.72 -12.54 -1.75
N LEU A 126 5.59 -11.84 -1.81
CA LEU A 126 4.32 -12.42 -2.25
C LEU A 126 4.37 -12.76 -3.75
N GLN A 127 4.94 -11.89 -4.58
CA GLN A 127 5.14 -12.14 -6.01
C GLN A 127 6.07 -13.34 -6.23
N LEU A 128 7.17 -13.43 -5.46
CA LEU A 128 8.07 -14.57 -5.50
C LEU A 128 7.38 -15.87 -5.12
N ALA A 129 6.58 -15.87 -4.06
CA ALA A 129 5.82 -17.04 -3.63
C ALA A 129 4.83 -17.49 -4.71
N ILE A 130 4.15 -16.54 -5.36
CA ILE A 130 3.22 -16.83 -6.46
C ILE A 130 3.98 -17.42 -7.66
N ALA A 131 5.11 -16.82 -8.05
CA ALA A 131 5.96 -17.35 -9.12
C ALA A 131 6.42 -18.80 -8.84
N ALA A 132 6.80 -19.09 -7.59
CA ALA A 132 7.19 -20.44 -7.18
C ALA A 132 6.02 -21.44 -7.28
N ILE A 133 4.82 -21.04 -6.86
CA ILE A 133 3.63 -21.91 -6.93
C ILE A 133 3.16 -22.12 -8.36
N GLN A 134 3.15 -21.08 -9.19
CA GLN A 134 2.76 -21.13 -10.59
C GLN A 134 3.77 -21.92 -11.43
N GLY A 135 5.07 -21.86 -11.08
CA GLY A 135 6.16 -22.43 -11.85
C GLY A 135 6.56 -21.59 -13.07
N PHE A 136 6.14 -20.32 -13.10
CA PHE A 136 6.53 -19.29 -14.07
C PHE A 136 6.20 -17.90 -13.52
N SER A 137 6.76 -16.84 -14.13
CA SER A 137 6.38 -15.46 -13.80
C SER A 137 6.45 -14.57 -15.04
N PHE A 138 5.47 -13.68 -15.17
CA PHE A 138 5.50 -12.55 -16.10
C PHE A 138 6.01 -11.26 -15.43
N ARG A 139 6.30 -11.33 -14.12
CA ARG A 139 6.78 -10.20 -13.34
C ARG A 139 8.20 -10.45 -12.86
N TYR A 140 8.95 -9.39 -12.75
CA TYR A 140 10.25 -9.42 -12.08
C TYR A 140 10.05 -9.09 -10.60
N ILE A 141 10.82 -9.78 -9.76
CA ILE A 141 10.98 -9.48 -8.34
C ILE A 141 12.18 -8.55 -8.25
N ASP A 142 11.94 -7.26 -8.09
CA ASP A 142 12.97 -6.23 -8.22
C ASP A 142 13.20 -5.48 -6.91
N THR A 143 14.47 -5.37 -6.52
CA THR A 143 14.87 -4.56 -5.37
C THR A 143 14.62 -3.06 -5.59
N ALA A 144 14.57 -2.57 -6.84
CA ALA A 144 14.19 -1.21 -7.17
C ALA A 144 12.74 -0.92 -6.73
N ASP A 145 11.83 -1.89 -6.86
CA ASP A 145 10.43 -1.76 -6.46
C ASP A 145 10.29 -1.53 -4.95
N ILE A 146 11.12 -2.19 -4.14
CA ILE A 146 11.16 -1.96 -2.68
C ILE A 146 11.57 -0.52 -2.38
N ILE A 147 12.59 -0.01 -3.08
CA ILE A 147 13.09 1.36 -2.90
C ILE A 147 12.04 2.38 -3.33
N CYS A 148 11.38 2.14 -4.46
CA CYS A 148 10.33 3.00 -4.98
C CYS A 148 9.09 3.02 -4.09
N ASN A 149 8.67 1.87 -3.58
CA ASN A 149 7.58 1.75 -2.61
C ASN A 149 7.87 2.50 -1.32
N LEU A 150 9.11 2.41 -0.83
CA LEU A 150 9.57 3.16 0.33
C LEU A 150 9.57 4.67 0.05
N ALA A 151 10.09 5.11 -1.10
CA ALA A 151 10.13 6.52 -1.49
C ALA A 151 8.73 7.13 -1.60
N GLY A 152 7.79 6.44 -2.23
CA GLY A 152 6.39 6.86 -2.33
C GLY A 152 5.72 6.95 -0.95
N THR A 153 5.94 5.97 -0.08
CA THR A 153 5.43 6.00 1.30
C THR A 153 5.97 7.20 2.08
N MET A 154 7.27 7.49 1.96
CA MET A 154 7.89 8.64 2.60
C MET A 154 7.34 9.97 2.07
N LEU A 155 7.12 10.06 0.76
CA LEU A 155 6.48 11.24 0.15
C LEU A 155 5.05 11.44 0.70
N GLY A 156 4.25 10.38 0.77
CA GLY A 156 2.90 10.44 1.34
C GLY A 156 2.88 10.85 2.81
N TRP A 157 3.80 10.31 3.62
CA TRP A 157 4.00 10.73 5.00
C TRP A 157 4.38 12.22 5.10
N MET A 158 5.33 12.67 4.29
CA MET A 158 5.80 14.06 4.29
C MET A 158 4.69 15.04 3.93
N LEU A 159 3.94 14.77 2.86
CA LEU A 159 2.80 15.58 2.43
C LEU A 159 1.75 15.69 3.54
N THR A 160 1.43 14.56 4.18
CA THR A 160 0.48 14.53 5.29
C THR A 160 1.01 15.27 6.52
N ALA A 161 2.29 15.13 6.83
CA ALA A 161 2.94 15.85 7.93
C ALA A 161 2.90 17.36 7.73
N LEU A 162 3.15 17.83 6.52
CA LEU A 162 3.04 19.24 6.14
C LEU A 162 1.61 19.75 6.28
N LEU A 163 0.63 18.98 5.79
CA LEU A 163 -0.79 19.32 5.95
C LEU A 163 -1.19 19.43 7.42
N ILE A 164 -0.81 18.47 8.26
CA ILE A 164 -1.10 18.49 9.69
C ILE A 164 -0.51 19.74 10.36
N ARG A 165 0.75 20.05 10.08
CA ARG A 165 1.41 21.26 10.62
C ARG A 165 0.73 22.54 10.16
N PHE A 166 0.32 22.61 8.89
CA PHE A 166 -0.42 23.74 8.36
C PHE A 166 -1.76 23.94 9.08
N LEU A 167 -2.54 22.85 9.22
CA LEU A 167 -3.82 22.88 9.93
C LEU A 167 -3.65 23.27 11.41
N GLN A 168 -2.62 22.80 12.08
CA GLN A 168 -2.34 23.16 13.48
C GLN A 168 -2.04 24.64 13.66
N LYS A 169 -1.37 25.28 12.67
CA LYS A 169 -1.10 26.73 12.69
C LYS A 169 -2.34 27.58 12.37
N SER A 170 -3.21 27.07 11.50
CA SER A 170 -4.37 27.80 10.96
C SER A 170 -5.64 27.57 11.80
N LYS A 171 -5.54 27.16 13.06
CA LYS A 171 -6.68 26.73 13.89
C LYS A 171 -7.79 27.80 13.92
N PRO A 172 -8.95 27.58 13.26
CA PRO A 172 -10.09 28.49 13.31
C PRO A 172 -10.73 28.51 14.69
N ALA A 173 -11.32 29.65 15.07
CA ALA A 173 -11.91 29.86 16.41
C ALA A 173 -13.11 28.93 16.72
N ASN A 174 -13.85 28.49 15.69
CA ASN A 174 -15.09 27.70 15.85
C ASN A 174 -15.04 26.38 15.13
N VAL A 175 -14.14 25.46 15.51
CA VAL A 175 -14.07 24.11 14.96
C VAL A 175 -14.84 23.14 15.84
N GLY A 176 -15.86 22.49 15.30
CA GLY A 176 -16.57 21.43 16.00
C GLY A 176 -15.62 20.26 16.31
N GLU A 177 -15.64 19.76 17.55
CA GLU A 177 -14.77 18.70 18.05
C GLU A 177 -14.79 17.40 17.20
N LYS A 178 -15.90 17.11 16.53
CA LYS A 178 -16.07 15.93 15.67
C LYS A 178 -15.76 16.17 14.20
N SER A 179 -15.25 17.35 13.84
CA SER A 179 -14.94 17.70 12.46
C SER A 179 -13.72 16.94 11.94
N LEU A 180 -13.61 16.82 10.61
CA LEU A 180 -12.41 16.28 9.96
C LEU A 180 -11.16 17.09 10.31
N TYR A 181 -11.32 18.43 10.39
CA TYR A 181 -10.25 19.32 10.78
C TYR A 181 -9.70 18.98 12.17
N ALA A 182 -10.59 18.84 13.18
CA ALA A 182 -10.20 18.46 14.54
C ALA A 182 -9.46 17.11 14.54
N TYR A 183 -10.02 16.11 13.84
CA TYR A 183 -9.39 14.80 13.74
C TYR A 183 -7.97 14.83 13.17
N ILE A 184 -7.75 15.59 12.08
CA ILE A 184 -6.44 15.67 11.43
C ILE A 184 -5.47 16.51 12.27
N SER A 185 -5.91 17.65 12.82
CA SER A 185 -5.05 18.55 13.61
C SER A 185 -4.59 17.98 14.95
N GLU A 186 -5.32 16.99 15.51
CA GLU A 186 -4.92 16.26 16.72
C GLU A 186 -3.80 15.23 16.49
N LYS A 187 -3.47 14.92 15.22
CA LYS A 187 -2.41 13.99 14.91
C LYS A 187 -1.05 14.55 15.31
N CYS A 188 -0.25 13.74 15.95
CA CYS A 188 1.11 14.13 16.31
C CYS A 188 2.09 13.52 15.29
N VAL A 189 2.72 14.38 14.50
CA VAL A 189 3.81 13.99 13.60
C VAL A 189 5.13 14.42 14.24
N LYS A 190 5.93 13.45 14.65
CA LYS A 190 7.26 13.69 15.21
C LYS A 190 8.33 13.51 14.13
N GLN A 191 9.32 14.40 14.17
CA GLN A 191 10.55 14.26 13.40
C GLN A 191 11.40 13.12 13.94
#